data_db61da128009187e40a5f56ba10a205b
#
_entry.id   db61da128009187e40a5f56ba10a205b
#
_cell.length_a   1.000
_cell.length_b   1.000
_cell.length_c   1.000
_cell.angle_alpha   90.00
_cell.angle_beta   90.00
_cell.angle_gamma   90.00
#
_symmetry.space_group_name_H-M   'P 1'
#
loop_
_entity.id
_entity.type
_entity.pdbx_description
1 polymer ?
#
loop_
_entity_poly.entity_id
_entity_poly.type
_entity_poly.pdbx_seq_one_letter_code
_entity_poly.pdbx_strand_id
1 'polypeptide(L)'
;MGYFITLIAKNYYADNMNYEKLSNIVKQILLEFNLMNYQEYKYHNKIVLICKNIINGNIEKDFKKYDYIPIYENELNIINSLKTDRHKKIMFTFFAIARYMDSDGWINKKTSKGISEVFKLANVSLTTEKRDALLHELYVEGYITFGKKVDNLNIRVKLDDTGNIVYKVTDFNNLGNQYIGNFKNGYKQCKCCGKKYKIKSEMDHSSKYCDECAKEIEASNAILRKRKQREKKKCHESNILEKH
;
A
#
# COMPACT_ATOMS: atom_id res chain seq x y z
N MET A 1 1.93 7.30 15.10
CA MET A 1 1.03 7.70 16.22
C MET A 1 0.22 8.97 15.94
N GLY A 2 0.80 10.13 15.59
CA GLY A 2 0.01 11.38 15.37
C GLY A 2 -1.10 11.25 14.33
N TYR A 3 -0.85 10.56 13.22
CA TYR A 3 -1.86 10.29 12.20
C TYR A 3 -3.03 9.44 12.74
N PHE A 4 -2.76 8.41 13.53
CA PHE A 4 -3.79 7.59 14.16
C PHE A 4 -4.66 8.41 15.13
N ILE A 5 -4.04 9.27 15.95
CA ILE A 5 -4.76 10.17 16.84
C ILE A 5 -5.72 11.07 16.03
N THR A 6 -5.24 11.65 14.94
CA THR A 6 -6.07 12.49 14.05
C THR A 6 -7.22 11.69 13.43
N LEU A 7 -6.93 10.47 12.97
CA LEU A 7 -7.92 9.58 12.36
C LEU A 7 -9.05 9.26 13.35
N ILE A 8 -8.70 8.81 14.54
CA ILE A 8 -9.66 8.48 15.60
C ILE A 8 -10.47 9.75 15.99
N ALA A 9 -9.78 10.85 16.25
CA ALA A 9 -10.41 12.09 16.67
C ALA A 9 -11.42 12.60 15.62
N LYS A 10 -11.09 12.53 14.33
CA LYS A 10 -12.01 12.90 13.25
C LYS A 10 -13.22 11.95 13.16
N ASN A 11 -13.00 10.65 13.32
CA ASN A 11 -14.06 9.65 13.19
C ASN A 11 -15.08 9.72 14.32
N TYR A 12 -14.66 10.15 15.52
CA TYR A 12 -15.52 10.24 16.70
C TYR A 12 -15.95 11.68 17.05
N TYR A 13 -15.52 12.67 16.28
CA TYR A 13 -15.98 14.03 16.45
C TYR A 13 -17.47 14.14 16.08
N ALA A 14 -18.24 14.76 16.97
CA ALA A 14 -19.62 15.14 16.72
C ALA A 14 -19.79 16.64 16.99
N ASP A 15 -20.74 17.28 16.30
CA ASP A 15 -21.04 18.69 16.51
C ASP A 15 -21.41 18.95 17.97
N ASN A 16 -20.94 20.06 18.51
CA ASN A 16 -21.08 20.46 19.91
C ASN A 16 -20.31 19.64 20.95
N MET A 17 -19.38 18.78 20.51
CA MET A 17 -18.47 18.06 21.42
C MET A 17 -17.33 18.97 21.88
N ASN A 18 -17.03 18.98 23.20
CA ASN A 18 -15.84 19.65 23.69
C ASN A 18 -14.58 18.79 23.50
N TYR A 19 -13.40 19.44 23.55
CA TYR A 19 -12.13 18.76 23.30
C TYR A 19 -11.78 17.73 24.39
N GLU A 20 -12.26 17.90 25.61
CA GLU A 20 -12.00 16.97 26.72
C GLU A 20 -12.70 15.65 26.47
N LYS A 21 -13.99 15.69 26.12
CA LYS A 21 -14.77 14.51 25.78
C LYS A 21 -14.15 13.77 24.58
N LEU A 22 -13.79 14.50 23.52
CA LEU A 22 -13.13 13.93 22.35
C LEU A 22 -11.76 13.30 22.70
N SER A 23 -10.96 14.00 23.55
CA SER A 23 -9.67 13.49 24.00
C SER A 23 -9.79 12.20 24.80
N ASN A 24 -10.80 12.10 25.66
CA ASN A 24 -11.04 10.89 26.46
C ASN A 24 -11.45 9.71 25.56
N ILE A 25 -12.33 9.92 24.58
CA ILE A 25 -12.67 8.89 23.59
C ILE A 25 -11.42 8.41 22.83
N VAL A 26 -10.59 9.35 22.35
CA VAL A 26 -9.36 9.01 21.64
C VAL A 26 -8.42 8.16 22.50
N LYS A 27 -8.23 8.54 23.77
CA LYS A 27 -7.38 7.81 24.72
C LYS A 27 -7.91 6.40 24.97
N GLN A 28 -9.22 6.27 25.20
CA GLN A 28 -9.84 4.97 25.44
C GLN A 28 -9.65 4.03 24.24
N ILE A 29 -9.88 4.52 23.04
CA ILE A 29 -9.69 3.73 21.81
C ILE A 29 -8.22 3.31 21.64
N LEU A 30 -7.27 4.23 21.89
CA LEU A 30 -5.84 3.91 21.80
C LEU A 30 -5.41 2.84 22.80
N LEU A 31 -6.05 2.80 23.98
CA LEU A 31 -5.84 1.76 24.99
C LEU A 31 -6.46 0.42 24.57
N GLU A 32 -7.71 0.43 24.10
CA GLU A 32 -8.45 -0.76 23.65
C GLU A 32 -7.74 -1.47 22.50
N PHE A 33 -7.23 -0.73 21.51
CA PHE A 33 -6.47 -1.29 20.41
C PHE A 33 -5.09 -1.80 20.80
N ASN A 34 -4.67 -1.62 22.05
CA ASN A 34 -3.36 -2.03 22.56
C ASN A 34 -2.23 -1.74 21.57
N LEU A 35 -2.26 -0.53 21.01
CA LEU A 35 -1.30 -0.13 19.98
C LEU A 35 0.11 -0.20 20.57
N MET A 36 0.97 -0.99 19.94
CA MET A 36 2.38 -1.14 20.31
C MET A 36 2.99 0.25 20.56
N ASN A 37 3.53 0.44 21.77
CA ASN A 37 4.16 1.69 22.23
C ASN A 37 3.22 2.87 22.54
N TYR A 38 1.90 2.68 22.67
CA TYR A 38 1.06 3.75 23.21
C TYR A 38 1.32 3.91 24.70
N GLN A 39 1.73 5.10 25.09
CA GLN A 39 1.94 5.52 26.48
C GLN A 39 1.22 6.84 26.67
N GLU A 40 0.18 6.88 27.51
CA GLU A 40 -0.70 8.05 27.64
C GLU A 40 0.08 9.34 27.98
N TYR A 41 1.00 9.28 28.97
CA TYR A 41 1.80 10.43 29.37
C TYR A 41 2.62 11.03 28.22
N LYS A 42 3.02 10.21 27.26
CA LYS A 42 3.83 10.61 26.09
C LYS A 42 3.03 11.30 25.02
N TYR A 43 1.75 10.96 24.91
CA TYR A 43 0.88 11.43 23.83
C TYR A 43 -0.23 12.36 24.32
N HIS A 44 -0.41 12.55 25.62
CA HIS A 44 -1.48 13.37 26.21
C HIS A 44 -1.59 14.75 25.54
N ASN A 45 -0.52 15.54 25.57
CA ASN A 45 -0.51 16.90 25.01
C ASN A 45 -0.80 16.90 23.49
N LYS A 46 -0.32 15.89 22.79
CA LYS A 46 -0.55 15.76 21.35
C LYS A 46 -2.01 15.42 21.05
N ILE A 47 -2.63 14.55 21.84
CA ILE A 47 -4.06 14.22 21.73
C ILE A 47 -4.90 15.47 21.94
N VAL A 48 -4.66 16.19 23.04
CA VAL A 48 -5.38 17.43 23.37
C VAL A 48 -5.24 18.48 22.27
N LEU A 49 -4.03 18.68 21.75
CA LEU A 49 -3.77 19.65 20.68
C LEU A 49 -4.53 19.29 19.39
N ILE A 50 -4.50 18.02 18.99
CA ILE A 50 -5.21 17.55 17.80
C ILE A 50 -6.73 17.71 17.97
N CYS A 51 -7.28 17.32 19.12
CA CYS A 51 -8.70 17.46 19.40
C CYS A 51 -9.15 18.93 19.38
N LYS A 52 -8.38 19.85 20.00
CA LYS A 52 -8.63 21.29 19.92
C LYS A 52 -8.61 21.80 18.47
N ASN A 53 -7.64 21.39 17.68
CA ASN A 53 -7.53 21.83 16.29
C ASN A 53 -8.70 21.33 15.42
N ILE A 54 -9.22 20.13 15.67
CA ILE A 54 -10.39 19.60 14.98
C ILE A 54 -11.64 20.43 15.35
N ILE A 55 -11.85 20.67 16.62
CA ILE A 55 -13.02 21.44 17.12
C ILE A 55 -12.99 22.87 16.61
N ASN A 56 -11.82 23.49 16.59
CA ASN A 56 -11.65 24.85 16.10
C ASN A 56 -11.65 24.98 14.56
N GLY A 57 -11.86 23.86 13.83
CA GLY A 57 -11.86 23.88 12.38
C GLY A 57 -10.48 24.03 11.71
N ASN A 58 -9.39 23.99 12.51
CA ASN A 58 -8.02 24.10 11.99
C ASN A 58 -7.53 22.83 11.28
N ILE A 59 -8.24 21.71 11.46
CA ILE A 59 -8.02 20.46 10.74
C ILE A 59 -9.33 20.13 10.04
N GLU A 60 -9.27 19.90 8.74
CA GLU A 60 -10.43 19.45 7.95
C GLU A 60 -11.14 18.28 8.64
N LYS A 61 -12.44 18.42 8.90
CA LYS A 61 -13.21 17.41 9.65
C LYS A 61 -13.50 16.17 8.81
N ASP A 62 -13.65 16.35 7.49
CA ASP A 62 -14.03 15.27 6.61
C ASP A 62 -12.85 14.46 6.09
N PHE A 63 -12.99 13.15 6.09
CA PHE A 63 -12.09 12.29 5.35
C PHE A 63 -12.49 12.30 3.88
N LYS A 64 -11.53 12.56 2.99
CA LYS A 64 -11.73 12.22 1.59
C LYS A 64 -11.80 10.69 1.49
N LYS A 65 -13.01 10.15 1.38
CA LYS A 65 -13.24 8.76 1.06
C LYS A 65 -13.23 8.63 -0.45
N TYR A 66 -12.27 7.89 -0.96
CA TYR A 66 -12.26 7.48 -2.35
C TYR A 66 -12.72 6.03 -2.43
N ASP A 67 -13.81 5.75 -3.12
CA ASP A 67 -14.21 4.39 -3.43
C ASP A 67 -13.19 3.74 -4.35
N TYR A 68 -12.60 4.53 -5.23
CA TYR A 68 -11.50 4.14 -6.11
C TYR A 68 -10.74 5.37 -6.61
N ILE A 69 -9.52 5.16 -7.08
CA ILE A 69 -8.74 6.17 -7.79
C ILE A 69 -8.79 5.84 -9.29
N PRO A 70 -9.31 6.74 -10.13
CA PRO A 70 -9.41 6.47 -11.56
C PRO A 70 -8.04 6.59 -12.24
N ILE A 71 -7.81 5.74 -13.25
CA ILE A 71 -6.75 5.88 -14.24
C ILE A 71 -7.45 6.04 -15.60
N TYR A 72 -7.09 7.09 -16.32
CA TYR A 72 -7.73 7.43 -17.58
C TYR A 72 -6.99 6.86 -18.79
N GLU A 73 -7.69 6.80 -19.91
CA GLU A 73 -7.19 6.21 -21.15
C GLU A 73 -5.90 6.89 -21.64
N ASN A 74 -5.85 8.23 -21.60
CA ASN A 74 -4.66 8.97 -22.00
C ASN A 74 -3.46 8.69 -21.09
N GLU A 75 -3.68 8.54 -19.79
CA GLU A 75 -2.64 8.14 -18.84
C GLU A 75 -2.13 6.73 -19.13
N LEU A 76 -3.03 5.80 -19.45
CA LEU A 76 -2.64 4.45 -19.86
C LEU A 76 -1.84 4.45 -21.15
N ASN A 77 -2.19 5.29 -22.12
CA ASN A 77 -1.43 5.47 -23.35
C ASN A 77 -0.02 6.00 -23.08
N ILE A 78 0.12 6.99 -22.20
CA ILE A 78 1.43 7.47 -21.73
C ILE A 78 2.22 6.32 -21.09
N ILE A 79 1.62 5.56 -20.17
CA ILE A 79 2.30 4.44 -19.53
C ILE A 79 2.75 3.41 -20.58
N ASN A 80 1.90 3.07 -21.53
CA ASN A 80 2.20 2.08 -22.57
C ASN A 80 3.32 2.51 -23.50
N SER A 81 3.50 3.81 -23.76
CA SER A 81 4.58 4.34 -24.58
C SER A 81 5.97 4.29 -23.93
N LEU A 82 6.04 4.15 -22.59
CA LEU A 82 7.29 4.11 -21.86
C LEU A 82 8.15 2.87 -22.20
N LYS A 83 9.48 3.05 -22.19
CA LYS A 83 10.46 2.06 -22.70
C LYS A 83 10.50 0.76 -21.92
N THR A 84 10.44 0.82 -20.60
CA THR A 84 10.64 -0.37 -19.76
C THR A 84 9.49 -0.59 -18.77
N ASP A 85 9.33 -1.83 -18.31
CA ASP A 85 8.33 -2.17 -17.30
C ASP A 85 8.54 -1.43 -15.98
N ARG A 86 9.77 -1.05 -15.66
CA ARG A 86 10.07 -0.27 -14.46
C ARG A 86 9.48 1.13 -14.58
N HIS A 87 9.69 1.80 -15.72
CA HIS A 87 9.07 3.10 -16.00
C HIS A 87 7.54 3.02 -15.95
N LYS A 88 6.96 2.00 -16.59
CA LYS A 88 5.52 1.78 -16.63
C LYS A 88 4.93 1.60 -15.23
N LYS A 89 5.56 0.77 -14.39
CA LYS A 89 5.14 0.56 -13.00
C LYS A 89 5.22 1.84 -12.18
N ILE A 90 6.32 2.58 -12.30
CA ILE A 90 6.52 3.82 -11.56
C ILE A 90 5.50 4.87 -12.01
N MET A 91 5.28 5.04 -13.31
CA MET A 91 4.35 6.04 -13.82
C MET A 91 2.90 5.74 -13.44
N PHE A 92 2.47 4.47 -13.52
CA PHE A 92 1.17 4.04 -13.01
C PHE A 92 1.00 4.36 -11.51
N THR A 93 2.03 4.08 -10.72
CA THR A 93 2.03 4.38 -9.29
C THR A 93 1.99 5.89 -9.03
N PHE A 94 2.70 6.67 -9.83
CA PHE A 94 2.67 8.14 -9.76
C PHE A 94 1.26 8.68 -10.03
N PHE A 95 0.58 8.25 -11.07
CA PHE A 95 -0.78 8.68 -11.36
C PHE A 95 -1.74 8.35 -10.21
N ALA A 96 -1.67 7.11 -9.69
CA ALA A 96 -2.53 6.71 -8.58
C ALA A 96 -2.29 7.54 -7.30
N ILE A 97 -1.02 7.78 -6.94
CA ILE A 97 -0.68 8.54 -5.73
C ILE A 97 -1.00 10.03 -5.91
N ALA A 98 -0.67 10.62 -7.06
CA ALA A 98 -0.92 12.03 -7.32
C ALA A 98 -2.41 12.38 -7.22
N ARG A 99 -3.28 11.50 -7.73
CA ARG A 99 -4.74 11.66 -7.59
C ARG A 99 -5.22 11.46 -6.15
N TYR A 100 -4.69 10.43 -5.48
CA TYR A 100 -5.02 10.21 -4.08
C TYR A 100 -4.64 11.41 -3.19
N MET A 101 -3.48 12.01 -3.44
CA MET A 101 -3.01 13.17 -2.68
C MET A 101 -3.80 14.42 -2.97
N ASP A 102 -4.51 14.49 -4.10
CA ASP A 102 -5.35 15.60 -4.53
C ASP A 102 -4.63 16.97 -4.37
N SER A 103 -3.40 17.02 -4.84
CA SER A 103 -2.50 18.15 -4.67
C SER A 103 -1.95 18.66 -6.01
N ASP A 104 -2.81 18.77 -7.02
CA ASP A 104 -2.47 19.24 -8.38
C ASP A 104 -1.26 18.47 -8.96
N GLY A 105 -1.29 17.14 -8.82
CA GLY A 105 -0.24 16.25 -9.31
C GLY A 105 1.02 16.19 -8.46
N TRP A 106 1.13 16.97 -7.38
CA TRP A 106 2.30 16.95 -6.52
C TRP A 106 2.33 15.70 -5.65
N ILE A 107 3.45 14.98 -5.71
CA ILE A 107 3.80 13.89 -4.81
C ILE A 107 4.87 14.40 -3.87
N ASN A 108 4.72 14.10 -2.58
CA ASN A 108 5.76 14.36 -1.59
C ASN A 108 6.06 15.84 -1.28
N LYS A 109 5.05 16.69 -1.34
CA LYS A 109 5.21 18.14 -1.04
C LYS A 109 5.73 18.45 0.37
N LYS A 110 5.67 17.48 1.32
CA LYS A 110 5.96 17.71 2.74
C LYS A 110 6.99 16.77 3.38
N THR A 111 7.45 15.71 2.72
CA THR A 111 8.36 14.72 3.35
C THR A 111 9.39 14.16 2.36
N SER A 112 10.67 14.10 2.76
CA SER A 112 11.77 13.53 1.96
C SER A 112 11.64 12.02 1.70
N LYS A 113 10.77 11.31 2.42
CA LYS A 113 10.61 9.84 2.30
C LYS A 113 9.65 9.39 1.20
N GLY A 114 8.84 10.30 0.64
CA GLY A 114 7.74 9.94 -0.27
C GLY A 114 8.17 9.21 -1.53
N ILE A 115 9.28 9.58 -2.13
CA ILE A 115 9.76 8.92 -3.36
C ILE A 115 10.17 7.47 -3.10
N SER A 116 10.81 7.18 -1.99
CA SER A 116 11.14 5.79 -1.61
C SER A 116 9.89 4.93 -1.42
N GLU A 117 8.83 5.51 -0.85
CA GLU A 117 7.55 4.83 -0.68
C GLU A 117 6.88 4.54 -2.05
N VAL A 118 6.95 5.48 -3.00
CA VAL A 118 6.44 5.27 -4.37
C VAL A 118 7.13 4.08 -5.03
N PHE A 119 8.47 3.98 -4.94
CA PHE A 119 9.21 2.84 -5.50
C PHE A 119 8.83 1.52 -4.83
N LYS A 120 8.58 1.51 -3.51
CA LYS A 120 8.08 0.33 -2.80
C LYS A 120 6.68 -0.08 -3.29
N LEU A 121 5.75 0.88 -3.39
CA LEU A 121 4.38 0.63 -3.89
C LEU A 121 4.38 0.17 -5.34
N ALA A 122 5.31 0.68 -6.16
CA ALA A 122 5.51 0.23 -7.53
C ALA A 122 6.13 -1.18 -7.62
N ASN A 123 6.62 -1.73 -6.51
CA ASN A 123 7.40 -2.97 -6.48
C ASN A 123 8.60 -2.91 -7.45
N VAL A 124 9.38 -1.81 -7.35
CA VAL A 124 10.58 -1.56 -8.12
C VAL A 124 11.75 -1.32 -7.17
N SER A 125 12.68 -2.27 -7.13
CA SER A 125 13.90 -2.16 -6.33
C SER A 125 15.05 -1.68 -7.21
N LEU A 126 15.63 -0.52 -6.85
CA LEU A 126 16.75 0.11 -7.55
C LEU A 126 17.70 0.77 -6.54
N THR A 127 18.99 0.86 -6.88
CA THR A 127 19.93 1.74 -6.16
C THR A 127 19.52 3.20 -6.33
N THR A 128 20.05 4.09 -5.49
CA THR A 128 19.71 5.51 -5.54
C THR A 128 20.04 6.10 -6.91
N GLU A 129 21.23 5.83 -7.45
CA GLU A 129 21.70 6.33 -8.75
C GLU A 129 20.76 5.89 -9.90
N LYS A 130 20.35 4.61 -9.91
CA LYS A 130 19.42 4.07 -10.93
C LYS A 130 18.02 4.62 -10.78
N ARG A 131 17.61 4.96 -9.56
CA ARG A 131 16.33 5.61 -9.27
C ARG A 131 16.32 7.03 -9.81
N ASP A 132 17.40 7.78 -9.53
CA ASP A 132 17.56 9.16 -9.98
C ASP A 132 17.66 9.23 -11.50
N ALA A 133 18.37 8.30 -12.14
CA ALA A 133 18.42 8.17 -13.60
C ALA A 133 17.02 7.93 -14.19
N LEU A 134 16.24 7.01 -13.62
CA LEU A 134 14.88 6.75 -14.08
C LEU A 134 13.97 7.98 -13.94
N LEU A 135 14.05 8.70 -12.83
CA LEU A 135 13.30 9.93 -12.63
C LEU A 135 13.73 11.02 -13.60
N HIS A 136 15.02 11.13 -13.88
CA HIS A 136 15.55 12.07 -14.86
C HIS A 136 15.05 11.74 -16.30
N GLU A 137 14.99 10.47 -16.68
CA GLU A 137 14.43 10.05 -17.95
C GLU A 137 12.96 10.48 -18.09
N LEU A 138 12.13 10.25 -17.06
CA LEU A 138 10.73 10.68 -17.04
C LEU A 138 10.58 12.22 -17.08
N TYR A 139 11.53 12.95 -16.49
CA TYR A 139 11.58 14.41 -16.55
C TYR A 139 11.91 14.91 -17.94
N VAL A 140 12.94 14.35 -18.57
CA VAL A 140 13.35 14.72 -19.94
C VAL A 140 12.23 14.44 -20.96
N GLU A 141 11.48 13.35 -20.77
CA GLU A 141 10.32 13.00 -21.58
C GLU A 141 9.07 13.87 -21.26
N GLY A 142 9.15 14.75 -20.25
CA GLY A 142 8.10 15.72 -19.90
C GLY A 142 6.91 15.16 -19.13
N TYR A 143 7.00 13.93 -18.61
CA TYR A 143 5.93 13.30 -17.82
C TYR A 143 5.87 13.76 -16.37
N ILE A 144 7.02 14.19 -15.84
CA ILE A 144 7.13 14.73 -14.49
C ILE A 144 7.91 16.04 -14.49
N THR A 145 7.74 16.85 -13.46
CA THR A 145 8.57 18.02 -13.18
C THR A 145 9.06 17.97 -11.73
N PHE A 146 10.22 18.57 -11.49
CA PHE A 146 10.79 18.68 -10.15
C PHE A 146 10.45 20.03 -9.50
N GLY A 147 10.34 20.05 -8.17
CA GLY A 147 10.24 21.28 -7.41
C GLY A 147 11.54 22.09 -7.41
N LYS A 148 11.43 23.38 -7.11
CA LYS A 148 12.58 24.32 -7.11
C LYS A 148 13.65 24.05 -6.04
N LYS A 149 13.36 23.26 -5.00
CA LYS A 149 14.31 22.95 -3.90
C LYS A 149 15.00 21.63 -4.15
N VAL A 150 16.30 21.66 -4.29
CA VAL A 150 17.16 20.52 -4.60
C VAL A 150 17.10 19.43 -3.51
N ASP A 151 16.96 19.81 -2.24
CA ASP A 151 16.98 18.88 -1.10
C ASP A 151 15.67 18.10 -0.89
N ASN A 152 14.60 18.46 -1.57
CA ASN A 152 13.31 17.78 -1.54
C ASN A 152 12.93 17.43 -2.98
N LEU A 153 13.10 16.18 -3.35
CA LEU A 153 12.58 15.63 -4.61
C LEU A 153 11.04 15.69 -4.62
N ASN A 154 10.52 16.92 -4.65
CA ASN A 154 9.10 17.14 -4.93
C ASN A 154 8.89 16.89 -6.41
N ILE A 155 8.10 15.89 -6.71
CA ILE A 155 7.74 15.53 -8.07
C ILE A 155 6.30 15.98 -8.32
N ARG A 156 6.07 16.64 -9.43
CA ARG A 156 4.74 16.90 -9.95
C ARG A 156 4.54 16.03 -11.19
N VAL A 157 3.49 15.25 -11.17
CA VAL A 157 3.05 14.40 -12.29
C VAL A 157 2.06 15.20 -13.13
N LYS A 158 2.19 15.14 -14.43
CA LYS A 158 1.22 15.73 -15.35
C LYS A 158 0.00 14.80 -15.42
N LEU A 159 -1.05 15.12 -14.68
CA LEU A 159 -2.32 14.40 -14.72
C LEU A 159 -3.09 14.76 -16.00
N ASP A 160 -3.78 13.78 -16.55
CA ASP A 160 -4.68 13.95 -17.69
C ASP A 160 -6.01 13.24 -17.39
N ASP A 161 -7.03 14.03 -17.13
CA ASP A 161 -8.38 13.57 -16.76
C ASP A 161 -9.28 13.36 -18.00
N THR A 162 -8.70 13.37 -19.19
CA THR A 162 -9.43 13.20 -20.44
C THR A 162 -9.50 11.74 -20.85
N GLY A 163 -10.58 11.38 -21.53
CA GLY A 163 -10.86 10.01 -21.95
C GLY A 163 -11.67 9.20 -20.94
N ASN A 164 -11.83 7.92 -21.23
CA ASN A 164 -12.58 6.99 -20.38
C ASN A 164 -11.75 6.54 -19.18
N ILE A 165 -12.41 6.18 -18.07
CA ILE A 165 -11.77 5.49 -16.96
C ILE A 165 -11.50 4.06 -17.39
N VAL A 166 -10.23 3.69 -17.54
CA VAL A 166 -9.80 2.35 -17.98
C VAL A 166 -9.42 1.44 -16.81
N TYR A 167 -9.13 2.02 -15.65
CA TYR A 167 -8.84 1.24 -14.46
C TYR A 167 -9.24 1.98 -13.18
N LYS A 168 -9.70 1.23 -12.18
CA LYS A 168 -10.09 1.72 -10.85
C LYS A 168 -9.16 1.12 -9.81
N VAL A 169 -8.28 1.94 -9.23
CA VAL A 169 -7.41 1.50 -8.13
C VAL A 169 -8.22 1.55 -6.83
N THR A 170 -8.46 0.40 -6.22
CA THR A 170 -9.22 0.26 -4.97
C THR A 170 -8.34 0.03 -3.76
N ASP A 171 -7.09 -0.36 -3.95
CA ASP A 171 -6.08 -0.50 -2.91
C ASP A 171 -4.69 -0.12 -3.41
N PHE A 172 -3.79 0.20 -2.48
CA PHE A 172 -2.42 0.62 -2.80
C PHE A 172 -1.39 -0.52 -2.74
N ASN A 173 -1.83 -1.76 -2.52
CA ASN A 173 -0.93 -2.89 -2.42
C ASN A 173 -0.33 -3.23 -3.80
N ASN A 174 1.00 -3.17 -3.89
CA ASN A 174 1.73 -3.57 -5.11
C ASN A 174 1.20 -2.92 -6.40
N LEU A 175 0.98 -1.60 -6.40
CA LEU A 175 0.42 -0.85 -7.53
C LEU A 175 1.08 -1.18 -8.87
N GLY A 176 2.41 -1.25 -8.93
CA GLY A 176 3.10 -1.59 -10.16
C GLY A 176 2.77 -3.00 -10.66
N ASN A 177 2.47 -3.95 -9.77
CA ASN A 177 2.04 -5.29 -10.17
C ASN A 177 0.57 -5.30 -10.59
N GLN A 178 -0.28 -4.42 -10.05
CA GLN A 178 -1.65 -4.25 -10.53
C GLN A 178 -1.63 -3.81 -12.01
N TYR A 179 -0.79 -2.83 -12.37
CA TYR A 179 -0.62 -2.42 -13.76
C TYR A 179 -0.21 -3.62 -14.64
N ILE A 180 0.90 -4.27 -14.30
CA ILE A 180 1.43 -5.37 -15.08
C ILE A 180 0.39 -6.50 -15.22
N GLY A 181 -0.27 -6.85 -14.14
CA GLY A 181 -1.23 -7.93 -14.14
C GLY A 181 -2.54 -7.65 -14.88
N ASN A 182 -2.94 -6.39 -15.03
CA ASN A 182 -4.16 -6.03 -15.74
C ASN A 182 -3.93 -5.72 -17.23
N PHE A 183 -2.76 -5.23 -17.58
CA PHE A 183 -2.47 -4.71 -18.92
C PHE A 183 -1.38 -5.50 -19.67
N LYS A 184 -0.79 -6.53 -19.05
CA LYS A 184 0.17 -7.43 -19.71
C LYS A 184 -0.29 -8.87 -19.64
N ASN A 185 -0.15 -9.56 -20.77
CA ASN A 185 -0.39 -11.02 -20.85
C ASN A 185 0.67 -11.79 -20.03
N GLY A 186 0.30 -13.00 -19.59
CA GLY A 186 1.22 -13.89 -18.88
C GLY A 186 1.33 -13.63 -17.37
N TYR A 187 0.35 -12.95 -16.77
CA TYR A 187 0.26 -12.76 -15.31
C TYR A 187 -1.01 -13.41 -14.77
N LYS A 188 -0.93 -13.92 -13.53
CA LYS A 188 -2.05 -14.45 -12.75
C LYS A 188 -2.14 -13.77 -11.40
N GLN A 189 -3.32 -13.78 -10.81
CA GLN A 189 -3.53 -13.33 -9.45
C GLN A 189 -3.35 -14.49 -8.47
N CYS A 190 -2.53 -14.30 -7.43
CA CYS A 190 -2.34 -15.25 -6.36
C CYS A 190 -3.65 -15.40 -5.55
N LYS A 191 -4.12 -16.64 -5.37
CA LYS A 191 -5.34 -16.90 -4.60
C LYS A 191 -5.18 -16.68 -3.09
N CYS A 192 -3.95 -16.60 -2.59
CA CYS A 192 -3.67 -16.40 -1.17
C CYS A 192 -3.55 -14.91 -0.83
N CYS A 193 -2.63 -14.18 -1.47
CA CYS A 193 -2.33 -12.79 -1.14
C CYS A 193 -2.88 -11.75 -2.14
N GLY A 194 -3.58 -12.17 -3.20
CA GLY A 194 -4.09 -11.28 -4.24
C GLY A 194 -3.03 -10.66 -5.17
N LYS A 195 -1.74 -10.86 -4.88
CA LYS A 195 -0.62 -10.33 -5.65
C LYS A 195 -0.60 -10.91 -7.06
N LYS A 196 -0.43 -10.06 -8.08
CA LYS A 196 -0.22 -10.52 -9.44
C LYS A 196 1.22 -10.98 -9.64
N TYR A 197 1.42 -12.14 -10.26
CA TYR A 197 2.72 -12.74 -10.52
C TYR A 197 2.82 -13.24 -11.95
N LYS A 198 4.04 -13.25 -12.47
CA LYS A 198 4.32 -13.68 -13.83
C LYS A 198 4.28 -15.22 -13.92
N ILE A 199 3.61 -15.74 -14.93
CA ILE A 199 3.63 -17.16 -15.27
C ILE A 199 5.00 -17.45 -15.90
N LYS A 200 5.75 -18.42 -15.36
CA LYS A 200 7.12 -18.71 -15.79
C LYS A 200 7.17 -19.57 -17.04
N SER A 201 6.18 -20.41 -17.27
CA SER A 201 6.07 -21.29 -18.43
C SER A 201 4.60 -21.61 -18.73
N GLU A 202 4.31 -22.14 -19.89
CA GLU A 202 2.97 -22.63 -20.25
C GLU A 202 2.48 -23.75 -19.31
N MET A 203 3.39 -24.54 -18.74
CA MET A 203 3.05 -25.54 -17.71
C MET A 203 2.61 -24.93 -16.38
N ASP A 204 2.99 -23.68 -16.07
CA ASP A 204 2.60 -22.97 -14.86
C ASP A 204 1.14 -22.46 -14.89
N HIS A 205 0.39 -22.73 -15.96
CA HIS A 205 -1.03 -22.37 -16.00
C HIS A 205 -1.86 -23.00 -14.88
N SER A 206 -1.40 -24.08 -14.27
CA SER A 206 -2.02 -24.71 -13.09
C SER A 206 -1.67 -24.02 -11.77
N SER A 207 -0.60 -23.23 -11.71
CA SER A 207 -0.18 -22.53 -10.50
C SER A 207 -1.26 -21.56 -10.02
N LYS A 208 -1.63 -21.68 -8.74
CA LYS A 208 -2.66 -20.85 -8.08
C LYS A 208 -2.07 -19.77 -7.17
N TYR A 209 -0.78 -19.85 -6.86
CA TYR A 209 -0.09 -19.05 -5.86
C TYR A 209 1.19 -18.43 -6.42
N CYS A 210 1.57 -17.26 -5.94
CA CYS A 210 2.88 -16.69 -6.22
C CYS A 210 3.98 -17.48 -5.50
N ASP A 211 5.24 -17.31 -5.89
CA ASP A 211 6.39 -18.05 -5.35
C ASP A 211 6.50 -17.97 -3.81
N GLU A 212 6.19 -16.81 -3.23
CA GLU A 212 6.22 -16.58 -1.78
C GLU A 212 5.14 -17.42 -1.08
N CYS A 213 3.89 -17.26 -1.48
CA CYS A 213 2.77 -18.01 -0.90
C CYS A 213 2.86 -19.51 -1.18
N ALA A 214 3.38 -19.93 -2.32
CA ALA A 214 3.61 -21.33 -2.62
C ALA A 214 4.59 -21.97 -1.63
N LYS A 215 5.70 -21.29 -1.32
CA LYS A 215 6.68 -21.74 -0.31
C LYS A 215 6.08 -21.83 1.10
N GLU A 216 5.30 -20.84 1.50
CA GLU A 216 4.63 -20.83 2.81
C GLU A 216 3.62 -21.97 2.95
N ILE A 217 2.81 -22.20 1.89
CA ILE A 217 1.85 -23.31 1.84
C ILE A 217 2.57 -24.65 1.86
N GLU A 218 3.66 -24.79 1.12
CA GLU A 218 4.46 -26.01 1.08
C GLU A 218 5.09 -26.32 2.45
N ALA A 219 5.66 -25.31 3.12
CA ALA A 219 6.20 -25.43 4.47
C ALA A 219 5.11 -25.86 5.48
N SER A 220 3.94 -25.25 5.41
CA SER A 220 2.80 -25.60 6.25
C SER A 220 2.32 -27.03 6.01
N ASN A 221 2.23 -27.44 4.74
CA ASN A 221 1.86 -28.79 4.36
C ASN A 221 2.91 -29.83 4.79
N ALA A 222 4.20 -29.49 4.77
CA ALA A 222 5.27 -30.35 5.26
C ALA A 222 5.17 -30.59 6.77
N ILE A 223 4.85 -29.55 7.55
CA ILE A 223 4.60 -29.66 8.99
C ILE A 223 3.40 -30.57 9.27
N LEU A 224 2.31 -30.40 8.55
CA LEU A 224 1.10 -31.23 8.69
C LEU A 224 1.37 -32.70 8.34
N ARG A 225 2.14 -32.96 7.27
CA ARG A 225 2.53 -34.33 6.91
C ARG A 225 3.36 -35.00 7.98
N LYS A 226 4.35 -34.29 8.55
CA LYS A 226 5.16 -34.80 9.68
C LYS A 226 4.31 -35.08 10.92
N ARG A 227 3.33 -34.23 11.23
CA ARG A 227 2.40 -34.41 12.36
C ARG A 227 1.56 -35.67 12.17
N LYS A 228 0.93 -35.83 10.99
CA LYS A 228 0.15 -37.03 10.65
C LYS A 228 1.00 -38.33 10.70
N GLN A 229 2.26 -38.27 10.27
CA GLN A 229 3.16 -39.44 10.37
C GLN A 229 3.47 -39.82 11.82
N ARG A 230 3.69 -38.82 12.71
CA ARG A 230 3.91 -39.05 14.14
C ARG A 230 2.66 -39.67 14.82
N GLU A 231 1.49 -39.18 14.49
CA GLU A 231 0.21 -39.71 15.00
C GLU A 231 0.00 -41.16 14.55
N LYS A 232 0.23 -41.47 13.26
CA LYS A 232 0.15 -42.84 12.75
C LYS A 232 1.13 -43.80 13.47
N LYS A 233 2.37 -43.35 13.77
CA LYS A 233 3.34 -44.15 14.51
C LYS A 233 2.86 -44.46 15.92
N LYS A 234 2.35 -43.44 16.62
CA LYS A 234 1.81 -43.61 18.01
C LYS A 234 0.63 -44.57 18.04
N CYS A 235 -0.32 -44.46 17.08
CA CYS A 235 -1.42 -45.41 16.96
C CYS A 235 -0.95 -46.86 16.66
N HIS A 236 0.12 -47.00 15.88
CA HIS A 236 0.66 -48.33 15.61
C HIS A 236 1.36 -48.95 16.83
N GLU A 237 2.10 -48.16 17.58
CA GLU A 237 2.76 -48.57 18.83
C GLU A 237 1.76 -48.94 19.90
N SER A 238 0.65 -48.18 20.08
CA SER A 238 -0.41 -48.53 21.06
C SER A 238 -1.14 -49.80 20.67
N ASN A 239 -1.42 -50.04 19.38
CA ASN A 239 -2.06 -51.28 18.93
C ASN A 239 -1.18 -52.57 19.07
N ILE A 240 0.14 -52.39 19.18
CA ILE A 240 1.07 -53.49 19.44
C ILE A 240 1.07 -53.87 20.94
N LEU A 241 0.98 -52.84 21.81
CA LEU A 241 0.97 -53.00 23.27
C LEU A 241 -0.35 -53.61 23.77
N GLU A 242 -1.46 -53.47 23.09
CA GLU A 242 -2.74 -54.10 23.46
C GLU A 242 -2.86 -55.58 23.04
N LYS A 243 -1.91 -56.11 22.25
CA LYS A 243 -1.92 -57.50 21.75
C LYS A 243 -0.99 -58.44 22.56
N HIS A 244 -0.35 -57.96 23.58
CA HIS A 244 0.47 -58.73 24.53
C HIS A 244 -0.08 -58.61 25.92
#